data_441a338b5133b64b6817cc75b56007a0
#
_entry.id   441a338b5133b64b6817cc75b56007a0
#
_cell.length_a   1.000
_cell.length_b   1.000
_cell.length_c   1.000
_cell.angle_alpha   90.00
_cell.angle_beta   90.00
_cell.angle_gamma   90.00
#
_symmetry.space_group_name_H-M   'P 1'
#
loop_
_entity.id
_entity.type
_entity.pdbx_description
1 polymer ?
#
loop_
_entity_poly.entity_id
_entity_poly.type
_entity_poly.pdbx_seq_one_letter_code
_entity_poly.pdbx_strand_id
1 'polypeptide(L)'
;MRYLKKLAWFISVIILGIFIIGCDSSSDTGEKAKEDSKEEQIKKSFAKTLDMYPIKNLEDLYDKEGYRDSEFKKGDKGMWTIYTDFAKSNKPGVLDDEGMVLNLDRNTRTAKGYYFVDTIYENHENSYSKNYRVEMKNNKIILLDKVEDQKLKERIENFKFFGQYADFKSLKSYNNGDVSINSNVPSYDAKFKMSNKDENVKQLRSRYNIPTEKAPILKMHIDGDLKGSSVGYKKLEIDFSKEENSELSVVDSLNFQPAKKNKDDE
;
A
#
# COMPACT_ATOMS: atom_id res chain seq x y z
N MET A 1 23.74 -11.42 -12.73
CA MET A 1 23.71 -9.96 -13.05
C MET A 1 22.43 -9.44 -13.71
N ARG A 2 21.44 -10.28 -14.13
CA ARG A 2 20.17 -9.82 -14.72
C ARG A 2 19.03 -9.58 -13.70
N TYR A 3 19.13 -10.12 -12.51
CA TYR A 3 18.10 -10.01 -11.47
C TYR A 3 18.19 -8.72 -10.64
N LEU A 4 19.38 -8.16 -10.45
CA LEU A 4 19.59 -6.89 -9.74
C LEU A 4 18.95 -5.66 -10.43
N LYS A 5 18.82 -5.67 -11.76
CA LYS A 5 18.19 -4.54 -12.48
C LYS A 5 16.67 -4.47 -12.35
N LYS A 6 16.00 -5.56 -11.97
CA LYS A 6 14.54 -5.58 -11.75
C LYS A 6 14.16 -5.21 -10.31
N LEU A 7 15.04 -5.48 -9.35
CA LEU A 7 14.85 -5.10 -7.95
C LEU A 7 15.01 -3.58 -7.77
N ALA A 8 16.00 -2.97 -8.44
CA ALA A 8 16.22 -1.52 -8.42
C ALA A 8 15.01 -0.69 -8.89
N TRP A 9 14.12 -1.27 -9.69
CA TRP A 9 12.95 -0.55 -10.21
C TRP A 9 11.80 -0.47 -9.20
N PHE A 10 11.67 -1.46 -8.31
CA PHE A 10 10.67 -1.45 -7.24
C PHE A 10 11.08 -0.57 -6.05
N ILE A 11 12.37 -0.54 -5.72
CA ILE A 11 12.92 0.29 -4.62
C ILE A 11 12.93 1.78 -4.99
N SER A 12 13.07 2.11 -6.27
CA SER A 12 13.11 3.51 -6.77
C SER A 12 11.79 4.26 -6.57
N VAL A 13 10.67 3.57 -6.35
CA VAL A 13 9.36 4.20 -6.13
C VAL A 13 9.16 4.62 -4.67
N ILE A 14 9.91 4.03 -3.74
CA ILE A 14 9.76 4.31 -2.30
C ILE A 14 10.57 5.55 -1.85
N ILE A 15 11.64 5.93 -2.55
CA ILE A 15 12.63 6.93 -2.05
C ILE A 15 12.42 8.34 -2.59
N LEU A 16 11.53 8.61 -3.56
CA LEU A 16 11.34 9.95 -4.14
C LEU A 16 10.16 10.71 -3.53
N GLY A 17 10.16 10.85 -2.21
CA GLY A 17 9.32 11.79 -1.48
C GLY A 17 10.12 12.98 -0.93
N ILE A 18 10.96 13.64 -1.75
CA ILE A 18 11.59 14.90 -1.33
C ILE A 18 10.57 16.01 -1.47
N PHE A 19 10.09 16.49 -0.34
CA PHE A 19 9.17 17.61 -0.26
C PHE A 19 9.93 18.93 -0.49
N ILE A 20 9.52 19.66 -1.52
CA ILE A 20 9.86 21.07 -1.65
C ILE A 20 8.78 21.85 -0.89
N ILE A 21 9.15 22.39 0.27
CA ILE A 21 8.31 23.35 1.00
C ILE A 21 8.42 24.68 0.28
N GLY A 22 7.43 25.01 -0.53
CA GLY A 22 7.24 26.35 -1.06
C GLY A 22 6.22 27.09 -0.19
N CYS A 23 6.69 28.00 0.68
CA CYS A 23 5.82 29.01 1.28
C CYS A 23 5.54 30.08 0.25
N ASP A 24 4.28 30.23 -0.13
CA ASP A 24 3.81 31.50 -0.69
C ASP A 24 2.50 31.92 -0.03
N SER A 25 2.52 33.11 0.53
CA SER A 25 1.45 33.71 1.29
C SER A 25 0.67 34.68 0.43
N SER A 26 -0.54 34.32 0.00
CA SER A 26 -1.54 35.31 -0.39
C SER A 26 -2.98 34.78 -0.51
N SER A 27 -3.91 35.50 0.12
CA SER A 27 -5.37 35.63 -0.05
C SER A 27 -6.30 34.41 0.02
N ASP A 28 -7.04 34.43 1.01
CA ASP A 28 -7.56 33.48 1.98
C ASP A 28 -8.97 32.86 1.69
N THR A 29 -9.71 33.13 0.67
CA THR A 29 -11.08 32.58 0.55
C THR A 29 -11.35 31.72 -0.68
N GLY A 30 -10.71 32.00 -1.80
CA GLY A 30 -10.89 31.25 -3.04
C GLY A 30 -10.09 29.94 -3.11
N GLU A 31 -8.91 29.92 -2.49
CA GLU A 31 -8.02 28.76 -2.46
C GLU A 31 -8.53 27.65 -1.54
N LYS A 32 -9.10 27.99 -0.39
CA LYS A 32 -9.63 27.02 0.58
C LYS A 32 -10.80 26.21 0.02
N ALA A 33 -11.73 26.86 -0.69
CA ALA A 33 -12.84 26.17 -1.36
C ALA A 33 -12.36 25.24 -2.50
N LYS A 34 -11.25 25.59 -3.15
CA LYS A 34 -10.63 24.80 -4.21
C LYS A 34 -9.82 23.61 -3.66
N GLU A 35 -9.17 23.77 -2.51
CA GLU A 35 -8.47 22.69 -1.78
C GLU A 35 -9.46 21.67 -1.21
N ASP A 36 -10.54 22.10 -0.59
CA ASP A 36 -11.62 21.24 -0.11
C ASP A 36 -12.18 20.35 -1.26
N SER A 37 -12.32 20.92 -2.45
CA SER A 37 -12.74 20.20 -3.65
C SER A 37 -11.73 19.11 -4.06
N LYS A 38 -10.43 19.35 -3.93
CA LYS A 38 -9.36 18.41 -4.23
C LYS A 38 -9.28 17.27 -3.20
N GLU A 39 -9.39 17.61 -1.92
CA GLU A 39 -9.48 16.63 -0.83
C GLU A 39 -10.65 15.66 -1.06
N GLU A 40 -11.82 16.18 -1.39
CA GLU A 40 -13.01 15.40 -1.74
C GLU A 40 -12.78 14.48 -2.94
N GLN A 41 -12.10 14.95 -3.98
CA GLN A 41 -11.79 14.13 -5.16
C GLN A 41 -10.85 12.97 -4.83
N ILE A 42 -9.82 13.21 -4.00
CA ILE A 42 -8.91 12.16 -3.51
C ILE A 42 -9.69 11.13 -2.69
N LYS A 43 -10.49 11.57 -1.71
CA LYS A 43 -11.33 10.68 -0.90
C LYS A 43 -12.29 9.84 -1.76
N LYS A 44 -12.95 10.45 -2.74
CA LYS A 44 -13.84 9.74 -3.68
C LYS A 44 -13.09 8.72 -4.52
N SER A 45 -11.86 9.03 -4.91
CA SER A 45 -11.02 8.09 -5.66
C SER A 45 -10.68 6.85 -4.82
N PHE A 46 -10.40 7.02 -3.53
CA PHE A 46 -10.15 5.91 -2.62
C PHE A 46 -11.40 5.15 -2.19
N ALA A 47 -12.53 5.84 -2.05
CA ALA A 47 -13.76 5.28 -1.49
C ALA A 47 -14.17 3.98 -2.18
N LYS A 48 -14.08 3.89 -3.50
CA LYS A 48 -14.44 2.68 -4.26
C LYS A 48 -13.67 1.42 -3.82
N THR A 49 -12.42 1.58 -3.44
CA THR A 49 -11.58 0.49 -2.94
C THR A 49 -11.83 0.27 -1.45
N LEU A 50 -11.85 1.35 -0.67
CA LEU A 50 -12.02 1.30 0.78
C LEU A 50 -13.43 0.89 1.22
N ASP A 51 -14.44 1.07 0.38
CA ASP A 51 -15.80 0.56 0.62
C ASP A 51 -15.84 -0.98 0.66
N MET A 52 -14.83 -1.65 0.09
CA MET A 52 -14.68 -3.11 0.19
C MET A 52 -14.09 -3.57 1.52
N TYR A 53 -13.44 -2.66 2.28
CA TYR A 53 -12.79 -3.01 3.56
C TYR A 53 -13.81 -3.11 4.70
N PRO A 54 -13.69 -4.08 5.60
CA PRO A 54 -12.73 -5.17 5.60
C PRO A 54 -13.11 -6.31 4.63
N ILE A 55 -12.11 -6.75 3.83
CA ILE A 55 -12.24 -7.92 2.94
C ILE A 55 -11.94 -9.18 3.75
N LYS A 56 -12.92 -9.67 4.49
CA LYS A 56 -12.71 -10.82 5.40
C LYS A 56 -12.31 -12.10 4.69
N ASN A 57 -12.81 -12.30 3.49
CA ASN A 57 -12.45 -13.40 2.62
C ASN A 57 -11.83 -12.87 1.33
N LEU A 58 -10.53 -13.09 1.13
CA LEU A 58 -9.83 -12.61 -0.07
C LEU A 58 -10.37 -13.25 -1.37
N GLU A 59 -10.97 -14.45 -1.30
CA GLU A 59 -11.54 -15.10 -2.48
C GLU A 59 -12.74 -14.33 -3.04
N ASP A 60 -13.38 -13.46 -2.25
CA ASP A 60 -14.46 -12.58 -2.74
C ASP A 60 -13.98 -11.63 -3.85
N LEU A 61 -12.66 -11.34 -3.91
CA LEU A 61 -12.07 -10.52 -4.95
C LEU A 61 -12.10 -11.19 -6.34
N TYR A 62 -12.21 -12.52 -6.43
CA TYR A 62 -12.38 -13.19 -7.72
C TYR A 62 -13.69 -12.81 -8.41
N ASP A 63 -14.70 -12.42 -7.64
CA ASP A 63 -16.01 -12.06 -8.14
C ASP A 63 -16.26 -10.54 -8.16
N LYS A 64 -15.28 -9.76 -7.69
CA LYS A 64 -15.29 -8.29 -7.75
C LYS A 64 -14.56 -7.78 -8.97
N GLU A 65 -15.16 -6.83 -9.65
CA GLU A 65 -14.53 -6.11 -10.75
C GLU A 65 -14.09 -4.73 -10.29
N GLY A 66 -12.85 -4.38 -10.63
CA GLY A 66 -12.31 -3.05 -10.41
C GLY A 66 -12.55 -2.13 -11.60
N TYR A 67 -11.95 -0.94 -11.55
CA TYR A 67 -12.02 0.00 -12.65
C TYR A 67 -11.19 -0.50 -13.83
N ARG A 68 -11.77 -0.53 -15.03
CA ARG A 68 -11.11 -0.89 -16.28
C ARG A 68 -10.73 0.37 -17.06
N ASP A 69 -9.55 0.36 -17.63
CA ASP A 69 -9.08 1.32 -18.61
C ASP A 69 -8.80 0.66 -19.96
N SER A 70 -8.13 1.38 -20.86
CA SER A 70 -7.79 0.92 -22.19
C SER A 70 -6.75 -0.20 -22.24
N GLU A 71 -6.10 -0.52 -21.15
CA GLU A 71 -5.06 -1.56 -21.10
C GLU A 71 -5.63 -2.98 -21.02
N PHE A 72 -6.89 -3.11 -20.61
CA PHE A 72 -7.56 -4.41 -20.54
C PHE A 72 -7.89 -4.95 -21.93
N LYS A 73 -7.39 -6.15 -22.23
CA LYS A 73 -7.76 -6.85 -23.46
C LYS A 73 -9.19 -7.40 -23.38
N LYS A 74 -9.80 -7.60 -24.54
CA LYS A 74 -11.12 -8.24 -24.62
C LYS A 74 -11.07 -9.64 -24.00
N GLY A 75 -11.95 -9.91 -23.05
CA GLY A 75 -12.04 -11.20 -22.34
C GLY A 75 -11.16 -11.35 -21.11
N ASP A 76 -10.21 -10.43 -20.88
CA ASP A 76 -9.44 -10.41 -19.64
C ASP A 76 -10.34 -9.97 -18.48
N LYS A 77 -10.46 -10.80 -17.44
CA LYS A 77 -11.22 -10.51 -16.23
C LYS A 77 -10.44 -9.67 -15.24
N GLY A 78 -9.15 -9.44 -15.50
CA GLY A 78 -8.26 -8.68 -14.64
C GLY A 78 -7.77 -9.44 -13.41
N MET A 79 -6.94 -8.76 -12.66
CA MET A 79 -6.26 -9.27 -11.47
C MET A 79 -6.29 -8.21 -10.37
N TRP A 80 -6.60 -8.63 -9.15
CA TRP A 80 -6.37 -7.83 -7.96
C TRP A 80 -4.96 -8.07 -7.43
N THR A 81 -4.26 -7.00 -7.10
CA THR A 81 -3.01 -7.06 -6.32
C THR A 81 -3.27 -6.42 -4.97
N ILE A 82 -3.16 -7.20 -3.91
CA ILE A 82 -3.19 -6.72 -2.54
C ILE A 82 -1.78 -6.72 -1.96
N TYR A 83 -1.45 -5.66 -1.25
CA TYR A 83 -0.15 -5.44 -0.64
C TYR A 83 -0.33 -4.87 0.76
N THR A 84 0.46 -5.35 1.70
CA THR A 84 0.60 -4.72 3.01
C THR A 84 2.02 -4.97 3.51
N ASP A 85 2.67 -3.92 4.00
CA ASP A 85 3.96 -4.00 4.68
C ASP A 85 3.97 -3.28 6.02
N PHE A 86 5.03 -3.53 6.76
CA PHE A 86 5.40 -2.83 7.97
C PHE A 86 6.87 -2.47 7.91
N ALA A 87 7.15 -1.19 7.79
CA ALA A 87 8.49 -0.63 7.71
C ALA A 87 8.90 0.01 9.05
N LYS A 88 10.13 -0.25 9.49
CA LYS A 88 10.64 0.24 10.77
C LYS A 88 12.14 0.52 10.73
N SER A 89 12.52 1.73 11.12
CA SER A 89 13.90 2.09 11.41
C SER A 89 14.27 1.72 12.84
N ASN A 90 15.05 0.66 13.01
CA ASN A 90 15.55 0.25 14.32
C ASN A 90 16.85 0.97 14.70
N LYS A 91 17.59 1.48 13.71
CA LYS A 91 18.83 2.23 13.85
C LYS A 91 18.89 3.31 12.79
N PRO A 92 19.57 4.44 13.04
CA PRO A 92 19.84 5.42 11.98
C PRO A 92 20.47 4.76 10.75
N GLY A 93 19.94 5.04 9.57
CA GLY A 93 20.44 4.51 8.29
C GLY A 93 20.12 3.03 8.03
N VAL A 94 19.25 2.41 8.83
CA VAL A 94 18.79 1.03 8.61
C VAL A 94 17.28 0.97 8.65
N LEU A 95 16.68 0.47 7.58
CA LEU A 95 15.25 0.20 7.45
C LEU A 95 15.03 -1.32 7.37
N ASP A 96 14.28 -1.84 8.32
CA ASP A 96 13.71 -3.19 8.22
C ASP A 96 12.29 -3.06 7.66
N ASP A 97 11.98 -3.84 6.64
CA ASP A 97 10.68 -3.86 5.99
C ASP A 97 10.24 -5.30 5.76
N GLU A 98 9.03 -5.62 6.16
CA GLU A 98 8.45 -6.93 5.93
C GLU A 98 6.97 -6.84 5.56
N GLY A 99 6.56 -7.68 4.61
CA GLY A 99 5.20 -7.64 4.13
C GLY A 99 4.87 -8.74 3.15
N MET A 100 3.68 -8.61 2.53
CA MET A 100 3.22 -9.57 1.54
C MET A 100 2.56 -8.87 0.35
N VAL A 101 2.85 -9.41 -0.83
CA VAL A 101 2.12 -9.15 -2.09
C VAL A 101 1.37 -10.41 -2.47
N LEU A 102 0.10 -10.29 -2.82
CA LEU A 102 -0.70 -11.37 -3.36
C LEU A 102 -1.44 -10.91 -4.61
N ASN A 103 -1.26 -11.64 -5.70
CA ASN A 103 -1.93 -11.40 -6.98
C ASN A 103 -3.06 -12.42 -7.15
N LEU A 104 -4.29 -11.93 -7.19
CA LEU A 104 -5.50 -12.75 -7.34
C LEU A 104 -6.02 -12.62 -8.78
N ASP A 105 -5.68 -13.61 -9.60
CA ASP A 105 -6.08 -13.67 -11.02
C ASP A 105 -7.54 -14.15 -11.11
N ARG A 106 -8.41 -13.29 -11.64
CA ARG A 106 -9.83 -13.58 -11.83
C ARG A 106 -10.10 -14.51 -13.02
N ASN A 107 -9.19 -14.59 -14.00
CA ASN A 107 -9.35 -15.50 -15.14
C ASN A 107 -9.20 -16.96 -14.70
N THR A 108 -8.20 -17.24 -13.89
CA THR A 108 -7.86 -18.58 -13.42
C THR A 108 -8.40 -18.90 -12.03
N ARG A 109 -8.88 -17.89 -11.28
CA ARG A 109 -9.27 -17.97 -9.86
C ARG A 109 -8.14 -18.54 -9.01
N THR A 110 -6.93 -18.07 -9.22
CA THR A 110 -5.74 -18.45 -8.47
C THR A 110 -5.13 -17.21 -7.82
N ALA A 111 -4.53 -17.41 -6.65
CA ALA A 111 -3.81 -16.34 -5.95
C ALA A 111 -2.39 -16.79 -5.64
N LYS A 112 -1.41 -16.03 -6.09
CA LYS A 112 0.02 -16.29 -5.90
C LYS A 112 0.76 -15.00 -5.58
N GLY A 113 1.81 -15.11 -4.79
CA GLY A 113 2.60 -13.96 -4.43
C GLY A 113 3.83 -14.35 -3.63
N TYR A 114 4.28 -13.42 -2.81
CA TYR A 114 5.43 -13.65 -1.94
C TYR A 114 5.32 -12.80 -0.67
N TYR A 115 5.84 -13.34 0.40
CA TYR A 115 6.20 -12.62 1.61
C TYR A 115 7.65 -12.19 1.50
N PHE A 116 7.96 -10.95 1.83
CA PHE A 116 9.31 -10.43 1.76
C PHE A 116 9.81 -9.99 3.14
N VAL A 117 11.12 -10.06 3.30
CA VAL A 117 11.86 -9.53 4.46
C VAL A 117 13.08 -8.82 3.92
N ASP A 118 13.11 -7.52 4.12
CA ASP A 118 14.14 -6.64 3.62
C ASP A 118 14.82 -5.92 4.78
N THR A 119 16.15 -5.80 4.71
CA THR A 119 16.94 -4.89 5.54
C THR A 119 17.73 -4.00 4.61
N ILE A 120 17.42 -2.72 4.61
CA ILE A 120 17.95 -1.72 3.70
C ILE A 120 18.88 -0.79 4.48
N TYR A 121 20.12 -0.68 4.03
CA TYR A 121 21.10 0.25 4.57
C TYR A 121 21.20 1.49 3.68
N GLU A 122 21.44 2.66 4.29
CA GLU A 122 21.54 3.93 3.58
C GLU A 122 22.56 3.93 2.44
N ASN A 123 23.69 3.24 2.63
CA ASN A 123 24.73 3.08 1.60
C ASN A 123 24.45 1.95 0.59
N HIS A 124 23.32 1.25 0.74
CA HIS A 124 22.89 0.08 -0.03
C HIS A 124 23.87 -1.12 -0.01
N GLU A 125 25.05 -0.98 0.60
CA GLU A 125 26.08 -2.00 0.67
C GLU A 125 25.71 -3.12 1.59
N ASN A 126 25.36 -4.01 1.81
CA ASN A 126 24.90 -5.01 2.75
C ASN A 126 23.38 -5.09 2.88
N SER A 127 22.64 -4.37 2.05
CA SER A 127 21.19 -4.52 2.00
C SER A 127 20.81 -5.98 1.64
N TYR A 128 19.86 -6.50 2.37
CA TYR A 128 19.40 -7.88 2.24
C TYR A 128 17.93 -7.88 1.86
N SER A 129 17.57 -8.75 0.92
CA SER A 129 16.18 -8.95 0.51
C SER A 129 15.92 -10.44 0.32
N LYS A 130 14.87 -10.94 0.92
CA LYS A 130 14.46 -12.34 0.77
C LYS A 130 12.95 -12.45 0.54
N ASN A 131 12.58 -13.13 -0.52
CA ASN A 131 11.21 -13.43 -0.88
C ASN A 131 10.89 -14.90 -0.61
N TYR A 132 9.72 -15.15 -0.02
CA TYR A 132 9.18 -16.47 0.23
C TYR A 132 7.89 -16.60 -0.57
N ARG A 133 7.86 -17.53 -1.53
CA ARG A 133 6.70 -17.74 -2.39
C ARG A 133 5.51 -18.26 -1.60
N VAL A 134 4.35 -17.70 -1.89
CA VAL A 134 3.08 -18.10 -1.28
C VAL A 134 2.01 -18.31 -2.34
N GLU A 135 1.04 -19.13 -2.01
CA GLU A 135 -0.26 -19.17 -2.68
C GLU A 135 -1.38 -18.99 -1.65
N MET A 136 -2.57 -18.67 -2.12
CA MET A 136 -3.76 -18.64 -1.26
C MET A 136 -4.79 -19.62 -1.78
N LYS A 137 -5.32 -20.45 -0.87
CA LYS A 137 -6.45 -21.37 -1.10
C LYS A 137 -7.38 -21.35 0.11
N ASN A 138 -8.66 -21.31 -0.13
CA ASN A 138 -9.68 -21.28 0.91
C ASN A 138 -9.42 -20.18 1.94
N ASN A 139 -9.06 -18.98 1.44
CA ASN A 139 -8.71 -17.81 2.25
C ASN A 139 -7.55 -18.03 3.25
N LYS A 140 -6.67 -19.01 2.98
CA LYS A 140 -5.49 -19.32 3.79
C LYS A 140 -4.23 -19.13 2.96
N ILE A 141 -3.23 -18.48 3.53
CA ILE A 141 -1.89 -18.39 2.94
C ILE A 141 -1.17 -19.72 3.15
N ILE A 142 -0.57 -20.22 2.09
CA ILE A 142 0.21 -21.45 2.06
C ILE A 142 1.63 -21.08 1.60
N LEU A 143 2.61 -21.33 2.45
CA LEU A 143 4.02 -21.15 2.13
C LEU A 143 4.49 -22.26 1.20
N LEU A 144 5.09 -21.90 0.05
CA LEU A 144 5.58 -22.83 -0.97
C LEU A 144 7.07 -23.16 -0.79
N ASP A 145 7.84 -22.27 -0.18
CA ASP A 145 9.26 -22.47 0.05
C ASP A 145 9.54 -23.19 1.36
N LYS A 146 10.61 -23.95 1.38
CA LYS A 146 11.07 -24.57 2.62
C LYS A 146 11.67 -23.53 3.55
N VAL A 147 11.11 -23.38 4.74
CA VAL A 147 11.58 -22.50 5.82
C VAL A 147 11.80 -23.32 7.07
N GLU A 148 13.02 -23.25 7.61
CA GLU A 148 13.39 -24.00 8.82
C GLU A 148 13.01 -23.24 10.11
N ASP A 149 12.98 -21.90 10.06
CA ASP A 149 12.51 -21.07 11.15
C ASP A 149 10.99 -21.18 11.30
N GLN A 150 10.56 -21.92 12.31
CA GLN A 150 9.15 -22.15 12.59
C GLN A 150 8.37 -20.86 12.88
N LYS A 151 9.00 -19.88 13.55
CA LYS A 151 8.34 -18.60 13.85
C LYS A 151 8.10 -17.77 12.58
N LEU A 152 9.06 -17.78 11.67
CA LEU A 152 8.90 -17.12 10.36
C LEU A 152 7.81 -17.83 9.56
N LYS A 153 7.79 -19.15 9.51
CA LYS A 153 6.74 -19.92 8.84
C LYS A 153 5.36 -19.57 9.38
N GLU A 154 5.17 -19.57 10.69
CA GLU A 154 3.91 -19.22 11.34
C GLU A 154 3.51 -17.76 11.02
N ARG A 155 4.47 -16.83 11.00
CA ARG A 155 4.23 -15.42 10.64
C ARG A 155 3.74 -15.28 9.21
N ILE A 156 4.32 -16.01 8.26
CA ILE A 156 3.91 -16.01 6.85
C ILE A 156 2.50 -16.61 6.71
N GLU A 157 2.27 -17.81 7.24
CA GLU A 157 1.01 -18.53 7.06
C GLU A 157 -0.18 -17.86 7.79
N ASN A 158 0.09 -17.12 8.86
CA ASN A 158 -0.91 -16.33 9.59
C ASN A 158 -0.96 -14.86 9.20
N PHE A 159 -0.24 -14.46 8.16
CA PHE A 159 -0.24 -13.07 7.70
C PHE A 159 -1.67 -12.61 7.35
N LYS A 160 -1.97 -11.37 7.73
CA LYS A 160 -3.23 -10.71 7.40
C LYS A 160 -2.95 -9.36 6.77
N PHE A 161 -3.41 -9.18 5.56
CA PHE A 161 -3.37 -7.88 4.90
C PHE A 161 -4.17 -6.86 5.71
N PHE A 162 -3.74 -5.62 5.70
CA PHE A 162 -4.45 -4.54 6.39
C PHE A 162 -5.89 -4.43 5.85
N GLY A 163 -6.07 -4.55 4.55
CA GLY A 163 -7.39 -4.57 3.92
C GLY A 163 -8.36 -5.67 4.42
N GLN A 164 -7.87 -6.71 5.13
CA GLN A 164 -8.74 -7.75 5.69
C GLN A 164 -9.39 -7.35 7.02
N TYR A 165 -8.86 -6.32 7.70
CA TYR A 165 -9.37 -5.91 9.02
C TYR A 165 -9.55 -4.40 9.19
N ALA A 166 -9.01 -3.59 8.31
CA ALA A 166 -9.20 -2.14 8.36
C ALA A 166 -10.66 -1.74 8.06
N ASP A 167 -11.12 -0.68 8.70
CA ASP A 167 -12.44 -0.10 8.46
C ASP A 167 -12.30 1.41 8.17
N PHE A 168 -12.64 1.81 6.95
CA PHE A 168 -12.60 3.20 6.50
C PHE A 168 -13.99 3.80 6.24
N LYS A 169 -15.06 3.21 6.82
CA LYS A 169 -16.40 3.78 6.72
C LYS A 169 -16.48 5.22 7.21
N SER A 170 -15.59 5.58 8.12
CA SER A 170 -15.44 6.93 8.64
C SER A 170 -14.49 7.82 7.82
N LEU A 171 -14.07 7.44 6.61
CA LEU A 171 -13.14 8.23 5.79
C LEU A 171 -13.60 9.69 5.63
N LYS A 172 -14.89 9.91 5.54
CA LYS A 172 -15.48 11.26 5.48
C LYS A 172 -15.26 12.10 6.75
N SER A 173 -14.94 11.47 7.88
CA SER A 173 -14.68 12.18 9.14
C SER A 173 -13.26 12.75 9.23
N TYR A 174 -12.34 12.26 8.40
CA TYR A 174 -11.01 12.87 8.26
C TYR A 174 -11.16 14.15 7.43
N ASN A 175 -10.97 15.30 8.04
CA ASN A 175 -11.14 16.62 7.41
C ASN A 175 -9.93 17.49 7.65
N ASN A 176 -9.83 18.57 6.89
CA ASN A 176 -8.73 19.54 6.96
C ASN A 176 -7.38 18.86 6.76
N GLY A 177 -7.31 18.00 5.75
CA GLY A 177 -6.08 17.35 5.32
C GLY A 177 -5.13 18.34 4.65
N ASP A 178 -3.85 18.07 4.78
CA ASP A 178 -2.82 18.71 3.97
C ASP A 178 -2.81 18.05 2.59
N VAL A 179 -3.17 18.79 1.54
CA VAL A 179 -3.34 18.29 0.18
C VAL A 179 -2.28 18.84 -0.74
N SER A 180 -1.59 17.99 -1.46
CA SER A 180 -0.60 18.34 -2.48
C SER A 180 -0.95 17.70 -3.82
N ILE A 181 -0.74 18.44 -4.90
CA ILE A 181 -0.97 17.97 -6.27
C ILE A 181 0.22 18.37 -7.14
N ASN A 182 0.75 17.39 -7.85
CA ASN A 182 1.71 17.62 -8.91
C ASN A 182 1.01 17.43 -10.26
N SER A 183 0.74 18.53 -10.96
CA SER A 183 0.08 18.50 -12.27
C SER A 183 0.99 18.12 -13.43
N ASN A 184 2.32 18.21 -13.25
CA ASN A 184 3.29 17.86 -14.30
C ASN A 184 3.48 16.34 -14.41
N VAL A 185 3.39 15.66 -13.27
CA VAL A 185 3.32 14.20 -13.19
C VAL A 185 2.09 13.94 -12.33
N PRO A 186 0.94 13.55 -12.93
CA PRO A 186 -0.30 13.45 -12.18
C PRO A 186 -0.11 12.61 -10.91
N SER A 187 0.04 13.29 -9.78
CA SER A 187 0.08 12.66 -8.45
C SER A 187 -0.67 13.52 -7.45
N TYR A 188 -1.29 12.86 -6.49
CA TYR A 188 -2.18 13.47 -5.53
C TYR A 188 -1.91 12.90 -4.15
N ASP A 189 -1.68 13.78 -3.19
CA ASP A 189 -1.44 13.42 -1.82
C ASP A 189 -2.45 14.09 -0.91
N ALA A 190 -2.88 13.37 0.13
CA ALA A 190 -3.65 13.94 1.22
C ALA A 190 -3.16 13.34 2.55
N LYS A 191 -2.95 14.18 3.56
CA LYS A 191 -2.47 13.77 4.89
C LYS A 191 -3.48 14.18 5.94
N PHE A 192 -3.86 13.23 6.79
CA PHE A 192 -4.83 13.45 7.85
C PHE A 192 -4.26 13.01 9.20
N LYS A 193 -4.45 13.84 10.22
CA LYS A 193 -4.15 13.44 11.60
C LYS A 193 -5.17 12.39 12.05
N MET A 194 -4.70 11.24 12.50
CA MET A 194 -5.54 10.22 13.11
C MET A 194 -5.61 10.39 14.63
N SER A 195 -6.51 9.66 15.25
CA SER A 195 -6.62 9.57 16.69
C SER A 195 -6.09 8.23 17.18
N ASN A 196 -5.44 8.20 18.35
CA ASN A 196 -5.11 6.94 19.03
C ASN A 196 -6.34 6.10 19.41
N LYS A 197 -7.55 6.71 19.38
CA LYS A 197 -8.83 6.02 19.59
C LYS A 197 -9.40 5.37 18.31
N ASP A 198 -8.82 5.68 17.16
CA ASP A 198 -9.20 5.08 15.88
C ASP A 198 -8.99 3.56 15.91
N GLU A 199 -9.98 2.79 15.44
CA GLU A 199 -9.93 1.34 15.51
C GLU A 199 -8.81 0.75 14.62
N ASN A 200 -8.52 1.36 13.47
CA ASN A 200 -7.40 0.96 12.63
C ASN A 200 -6.07 1.15 13.37
N VAL A 201 -5.90 2.28 14.05
CA VAL A 201 -4.71 2.59 14.86
C VAL A 201 -4.52 1.58 15.98
N LYS A 202 -5.59 1.27 16.72
CA LYS A 202 -5.53 0.28 17.81
C LYS A 202 -5.14 -1.11 17.29
N GLN A 203 -5.73 -1.54 16.18
CA GLN A 203 -5.42 -2.83 15.59
C GLN A 203 -3.96 -2.91 15.11
N LEU A 204 -3.45 -1.87 14.45
CA LEU A 204 -2.06 -1.82 14.00
C LEU A 204 -1.08 -1.86 15.18
N ARG A 205 -1.34 -1.08 16.24
CA ARG A 205 -0.51 -1.11 17.45
C ARG A 205 -0.43 -2.49 18.07
N SER A 206 -1.56 -3.18 18.15
CA SER A 206 -1.63 -4.54 18.71
C SER A 206 -0.89 -5.55 17.83
N ARG A 207 -1.03 -5.46 16.50
CA ARG A 207 -0.45 -6.45 15.55
C ARG A 207 1.06 -6.32 15.40
N TYR A 208 1.55 -5.09 15.33
CA TYR A 208 2.95 -4.78 15.03
C TYR A 208 3.73 -4.34 16.27
N ASN A 209 3.11 -4.41 17.46
CA ASN A 209 3.73 -3.99 18.71
C ASN A 209 4.39 -2.60 18.60
N ILE A 210 3.64 -1.63 18.08
CA ILE A 210 4.13 -0.28 17.81
C ILE A 210 4.40 0.47 19.12
N PRO A 211 5.65 0.86 19.41
CA PRO A 211 6.05 1.31 20.76
C PRO A 211 5.82 2.81 21.03
N THR A 212 5.17 3.54 20.12
CA THR A 212 4.98 4.98 20.25
C THR A 212 3.55 5.33 20.65
N GLU A 213 3.39 6.28 21.55
CA GLU A 213 2.08 6.86 21.91
C GLU A 213 1.69 8.06 21.03
N LYS A 214 2.57 8.51 20.12
CA LYS A 214 2.25 9.58 19.18
C LYS A 214 1.13 9.12 18.25
N ALA A 215 0.10 9.94 18.11
CA ALA A 215 -0.97 9.68 17.15
C ALA A 215 -0.42 9.72 15.72
N PRO A 216 -0.77 8.74 14.87
CA PRO A 216 -0.21 8.64 13.52
C PRO A 216 -0.86 9.61 12.53
N ILE A 217 -0.25 9.67 11.36
CA ILE A 217 -0.77 10.38 10.18
C ILE A 217 -1.21 9.34 9.15
N LEU A 218 -2.45 9.46 8.67
CA LEU A 218 -2.90 8.77 7.47
C LEU A 218 -2.43 9.56 6.27
N LYS A 219 -1.64 8.95 5.40
CA LYS A 219 -1.24 9.48 4.11
C LYS A 219 -1.95 8.68 3.01
N MET A 220 -2.59 9.39 2.10
CA MET A 220 -3.26 8.83 0.92
C MET A 220 -2.52 9.34 -0.31
N HIS A 221 -2.00 8.43 -1.12
CA HIS A 221 -1.22 8.77 -2.31
C HIS A 221 -1.80 8.11 -3.55
N ILE A 222 -1.93 8.88 -4.63
CA ILE A 222 -2.39 8.42 -5.94
C ILE A 222 -1.38 8.87 -6.99
N ASP A 223 -0.83 7.92 -7.74
CA ASP A 223 -0.14 8.17 -8.99
C ASP A 223 -1.08 7.90 -10.16
N GLY A 224 -1.14 8.83 -11.11
CA GLY A 224 -1.99 8.71 -12.30
C GLY A 224 -3.37 9.33 -12.14
N ASP A 225 -4.38 8.78 -12.80
CA ASP A 225 -5.74 9.36 -12.85
C ASP A 225 -6.52 9.13 -11.54
N LEU A 226 -7.14 10.20 -11.04
CA LEU A 226 -8.07 10.14 -9.89
C LEU A 226 -9.26 9.20 -10.09
N LYS A 227 -9.68 8.97 -11.34
CA LYS A 227 -10.77 8.04 -11.64
C LYS A 227 -10.45 6.60 -11.26
N GLY A 228 -9.20 6.35 -10.92
CA GLY A 228 -8.68 5.05 -10.63
C GLY A 228 -8.43 4.29 -11.90
N SER A 229 -7.30 3.69 -12.04
CA SER A 229 -6.94 2.87 -13.16
C SER A 229 -6.05 1.74 -12.71
N SER A 230 -5.94 0.76 -13.56
CA SER A 230 -4.98 -0.30 -13.46
C SER A 230 -3.53 0.19 -13.53
N VAL A 231 -3.30 1.40 -14.03
CA VAL A 231 -1.95 1.98 -14.19
C VAL A 231 -1.57 2.83 -13.01
N GLY A 232 -2.55 3.45 -12.35
CA GLY A 232 -2.31 4.31 -11.20
C GLY A 232 -2.15 3.51 -9.92
N TYR A 233 -1.19 3.89 -9.11
CA TYR A 233 -1.01 3.33 -7.79
C TYR A 233 -1.77 4.16 -6.77
N LYS A 234 -2.61 3.45 -5.99
CA LYS A 234 -3.23 4.02 -4.80
C LYS A 234 -2.68 3.30 -3.60
N LYS A 235 -2.05 4.04 -2.71
CA LYS A 235 -1.55 3.50 -1.45
C LYS A 235 -2.04 4.31 -0.27
N LEU A 236 -2.28 3.63 0.81
CA LEU A 236 -2.46 4.19 2.14
C LEU A 236 -1.18 3.96 2.92
N GLU A 237 -0.77 4.93 3.70
CA GLU A 237 0.30 4.77 4.66
C GLU A 237 -0.19 5.32 6.00
N ILE A 238 -0.06 4.53 7.05
CA ILE A 238 -0.30 4.98 8.42
C ILE A 238 1.05 5.12 9.09
N ASP A 239 1.49 6.37 9.20
CA ASP A 239 2.80 6.78 9.66
C ASP A 239 2.81 7.09 11.16
N PHE A 240 3.54 6.28 11.92
CA PHE A 240 3.77 6.41 13.35
C PHE A 240 5.12 7.03 13.70
N SER A 241 5.88 7.48 12.73
CA SER A 241 7.24 8.00 12.88
C SER A 241 7.28 9.14 13.92
N LYS A 242 8.27 9.11 14.79
CA LYS A 242 8.44 10.15 15.83
C LYS A 242 9.21 11.35 15.33
N GLU A 243 10.22 11.09 14.52
CA GLU A 243 11.19 12.04 13.99
C GLU A 243 11.25 11.91 12.47
N GLU A 244 11.71 12.96 11.82
CA GLU A 244 11.77 13.06 10.35
C GLU A 244 12.65 11.96 9.71
N ASN A 245 13.65 11.46 10.45
CA ASN A 245 14.58 10.43 9.99
C ASN A 245 14.31 9.03 10.58
N SER A 246 13.14 8.82 11.18
CA SER A 246 12.74 7.53 11.72
C SER A 246 11.51 7.02 10.98
N GLU A 247 11.64 5.90 10.30
CA GLU A 247 10.50 5.22 9.67
C GLU A 247 9.80 4.31 10.68
N LEU A 248 8.49 4.41 10.76
CA LEU A 248 7.63 3.47 11.48
C LEU A 248 6.24 3.56 10.84
N SER A 249 6.00 2.76 9.84
CA SER A 249 4.78 2.89 9.04
C SER A 249 4.21 1.54 8.64
N VAL A 250 2.92 1.55 8.34
CA VAL A 250 2.23 0.47 7.64
C VAL A 250 1.72 1.01 6.33
N VAL A 251 2.09 0.37 5.23
CA VAL A 251 1.59 0.69 3.90
C VAL A 251 0.62 -0.38 3.43
N ASP A 252 -0.44 0.03 2.76
CA ASP A 252 -1.44 -0.86 2.19
C ASP A 252 -1.88 -0.39 0.82
N SER A 253 -2.09 -1.32 -0.09
CA SER A 253 -2.70 -1.04 -1.38
C SER A 253 -3.54 -2.21 -1.89
N LEU A 254 -4.60 -1.88 -2.59
CA LEU A 254 -5.43 -2.83 -3.33
C LEU A 254 -5.69 -2.26 -4.72
N ASN A 255 -5.04 -2.84 -5.72
CA ASN A 255 -5.07 -2.35 -7.09
C ASN A 255 -5.67 -3.40 -8.03
N PHE A 256 -6.46 -2.94 -9.02
CA PHE A 256 -7.01 -3.76 -10.07
C PHE A 256 -6.30 -3.45 -11.38
N GLN A 257 -5.81 -4.48 -12.06
CA GLN A 257 -5.00 -4.33 -13.26
C GLN A 257 -5.26 -5.49 -14.25
N PRO A 258 -4.84 -5.36 -15.52
CA PRO A 258 -4.87 -6.47 -16.45
C PRO A 258 -4.10 -7.67 -15.91
N ALA A 259 -4.62 -8.87 -16.11
CA ALA A 259 -3.88 -10.08 -15.76
C ALA A 259 -2.61 -10.17 -16.60
N LYS A 260 -1.47 -10.47 -15.97
CA LYS A 260 -0.22 -10.67 -16.69
C LYS A 260 -0.35 -11.93 -17.52
N LYS A 261 -0.12 -11.87 -18.85
CA LYS A 261 0.11 -13.06 -19.63
C LYS A 261 1.36 -13.74 -19.09
N ASN A 262 1.25 -15.02 -18.76
CA ASN A 262 2.44 -15.83 -18.57
C ASN A 262 3.21 -15.82 -19.91
N LYS A 263 4.52 -15.60 -19.85
CA LYS A 263 5.38 -15.59 -21.04
C LYS A 263 5.50 -16.97 -21.70
N ASP A 264 4.88 -17.98 -21.11
CA ASP A 264 4.92 -19.38 -21.55
C ASP A 264 3.73 -19.75 -22.47
N ASP A 265 2.88 -18.76 -22.82
CA ASP A 265 1.72 -18.94 -23.69
C ASP A 265 1.95 -18.43 -25.15
N GLU A 266 3.22 -18.22 -25.58
CA GLU A 266 3.60 -17.91 -26.97
C GLU A 266 4.39 -19.03 -27.61
#